data_ac4000595f212050793c7274cb333007
#
_entry.id   ac4000595f212050793c7274cb333007
#
_cell.length_a   1.000
_cell.length_b   1.000
_cell.length_c   1.000
_cell.angle_alpha   90.00
_cell.angle_beta   90.00
_cell.angle_gamma   90.00
#
_symmetry.space_group_name_H-M   'P 1'
#
loop_
_entity.id
_entity.type
_entity.pdbx_description
1 polymer ?
#
loop_
_entity_poly.entity_id
_entity_poly.type
_entity_poly.pdbx_seq_one_letter_code
_entity_poly.pdbx_strand_id
1 'polypeptide(L)'
;MMSAGDVGPAMVPRAAPARRSGTVGAVSCRAVPYNRCMAHRVTLIPGDGIGPELAEATRRVLDATGVDFEWEVVDAGEAVMAEHGTPLPEHVLDSIRRNRTALKGPITTPVGKGFRSVNVTLRQVLGLYANLRPARSMAGVRSRFDDVDLIIVRENTEDLYAGIEHMVGRDAAESIKIITREASERIARFAFEYAVANGRRTVTAVHKANIMKLSDGLFLESCRTVAADYAGRVEFEDRIVDNMCMQLVQKPELYDVLVLPNLYGDIVSDLAAGLVGGLGVAPGANIGTDAAVFEPVHGSAPKYAGQNKANPTALILSGALMLRHLGHPDVAERVEMALRHVVAEGRTVTYDLGGSAGTSQFADAVIERLAAAPAVAS
;
A
#
# COMPACT_ATOMS: atom_id res chain seq x y z
N MET A 1 18.77 72.53 22.45
CA MET A 1 19.94 72.65 23.36
C MET A 1 20.00 71.36 24.18
N MET A 2 21.18 70.67 24.06
CA MET A 2 21.74 69.64 24.96
C MET A 2 20.93 68.36 25.17
N SER A 3 21.24 67.20 24.57
CA SER A 3 22.41 66.35 24.73
C SER A 3 22.48 65.68 26.10
N ALA A 4 22.18 64.40 26.16
CA ALA A 4 22.81 63.37 27.01
C ALA A 4 22.00 62.08 26.80
N GLY A 5 22.45 60.93 26.57
CA GLY A 5 23.77 60.27 26.79
C GLY A 5 23.43 58.83 26.76
N ASP A 6 23.96 58.17 25.79
CA ASP A 6 23.81 56.76 25.48
C ASP A 6 24.57 55.91 26.53
N VAL A 7 23.91 54.99 27.24
CA VAL A 7 24.53 53.97 28.07
C VAL A 7 23.99 52.61 27.63
N GLY A 8 24.71 51.95 26.77
CA GLY A 8 24.40 50.59 26.36
C GLY A 8 24.51 49.55 27.51
N PRO A 9 23.67 48.53 27.54
CA PRO A 9 23.81 47.45 28.51
C PRO A 9 24.92 46.48 28.16
N ALA A 10 25.69 46.11 29.19
CA ALA A 10 26.82 45.18 29.15
C ALA A 10 26.46 43.80 28.59
N MET A 11 27.32 43.32 27.72
CA MET A 11 27.34 41.94 27.21
C MET A 11 27.62 40.96 28.35
N VAL A 12 26.66 40.08 28.64
CA VAL A 12 26.85 38.88 29.47
C VAL A 12 27.22 37.73 28.52
N PRO A 13 28.31 36.99 28.74
CA PRO A 13 28.69 35.88 27.88
C PRO A 13 27.72 34.71 28.08
N ARG A 14 27.02 34.28 27.01
CA ARG A 14 26.24 33.07 26.98
C ARG A 14 27.14 31.84 26.96
N ALA A 15 27.05 31.01 28.00
CA ALA A 15 27.64 29.70 28.04
C ALA A 15 27.05 28.80 26.95
N ALA A 16 27.92 28.14 26.16
CA ALA A 16 27.53 27.17 25.16
C ALA A 16 26.88 25.93 25.83
N PRO A 17 25.79 25.39 25.29
CA PRO A 17 25.22 24.14 25.79
C PRO A 17 26.16 22.97 25.44
N ALA A 18 26.45 22.16 26.44
CA ALA A 18 27.22 20.93 26.30
C ALA A 18 26.52 19.97 25.28
N ARG A 19 27.25 19.58 24.26
CA ARG A 19 26.86 18.51 23.34
C ARG A 19 26.75 17.19 24.11
N ARG A 20 25.55 16.74 24.40
CA ARG A 20 25.30 15.35 24.76
C ARG A 20 25.40 14.52 23.47
N SER A 21 26.46 13.77 23.32
CA SER A 21 26.57 12.70 22.32
C SER A 21 25.68 11.54 22.76
N GLY A 22 24.40 11.65 22.44
CA GLY A 22 23.49 10.51 22.41
C GLY A 22 23.69 9.82 21.07
N THR A 23 24.37 8.68 21.08
CA THR A 23 24.36 7.73 19.96
C THR A 23 22.90 7.33 19.73
N VAL A 24 22.27 7.94 18.70
CA VAL A 24 21.04 7.44 18.13
C VAL A 24 21.40 6.09 17.52
N GLY A 25 21.00 5.03 18.19
CA GLY A 25 21.10 3.68 17.65
C GLY A 25 20.39 3.67 16.30
N ALA A 26 21.15 3.46 15.24
CA ALA A 26 20.60 3.12 13.94
C ALA A 26 19.66 1.93 14.17
N VAL A 27 18.37 2.11 13.83
CA VAL A 27 17.47 0.99 13.63
C VAL A 27 17.99 0.30 12.37
N SER A 28 18.98 -0.52 12.57
CA SER A 28 19.43 -1.49 11.61
C SER A 28 18.23 -2.43 11.39
N CYS A 29 17.63 -2.38 10.22
CA CYS A 29 17.03 -3.58 9.66
C CYS A 29 18.16 -4.60 9.60
N ARG A 30 18.36 -5.35 10.68
CA ARG A 30 19.23 -6.51 10.68
C ARG A 30 18.67 -7.42 9.60
N ALA A 31 19.38 -7.49 8.48
CA ALA A 31 19.29 -8.62 7.59
C ALA A 31 19.47 -9.86 8.49
N VAL A 32 18.40 -10.59 8.71
CA VAL A 32 18.46 -11.90 9.36
C VAL A 32 19.34 -12.72 8.43
N PRO A 33 20.44 -13.33 8.93
CA PRO A 33 21.25 -14.15 8.06
C PRO A 33 20.37 -15.23 7.44
N TYR A 34 20.42 -15.35 6.12
CA TYR A 34 19.72 -16.30 5.29
C TYR A 34 19.99 -17.72 5.82
N ASN A 35 19.10 -18.17 6.70
CA ASN A 35 19.12 -19.53 7.22
C ASN A 35 18.23 -20.36 6.30
N ARG A 36 18.84 -21.18 5.47
CA ARG A 36 18.30 -21.96 4.34
C ARG A 36 17.29 -23.06 4.75
N CYS A 37 16.62 -22.99 5.92
CA CYS A 37 15.90 -24.13 6.49
C CYS A 37 14.57 -23.84 7.16
N MET A 38 13.94 -22.68 6.98
CA MET A 38 12.63 -22.46 7.59
C MET A 38 11.63 -21.97 6.55
N ALA A 39 10.56 -22.73 6.32
CA ALA A 39 9.43 -22.32 5.51
C ALA A 39 8.81 -21.02 6.02
N HIS A 40 8.44 -20.12 5.11
CA HIS A 40 7.69 -18.94 5.48
C HIS A 40 6.23 -19.30 5.77
N ARG A 41 5.81 -19.14 7.03
CA ARG A 41 4.40 -19.28 7.39
C ARG A 41 3.63 -18.05 6.93
N VAL A 42 2.63 -18.25 6.07
CA VAL A 42 1.81 -17.17 5.50
C VAL A 42 0.34 -17.50 5.67
N THR A 43 -0.42 -16.58 6.23
CA THR A 43 -1.88 -16.67 6.26
C THR A 43 -2.42 -16.40 4.86
N LEU A 44 -3.19 -17.33 4.30
CA LEU A 44 -3.88 -17.15 3.02
C LEU A 44 -5.38 -16.98 3.27
N ILE A 45 -5.92 -15.84 2.87
CA ILE A 45 -7.35 -15.53 2.95
C ILE A 45 -7.90 -15.48 1.53
N PRO A 46 -8.63 -16.50 1.05
CA PRO A 46 -9.17 -16.51 -0.30
C PRO A 46 -10.13 -15.34 -0.56
N GLY A 47 -10.97 -14.97 0.42
CA GLY A 47 -11.93 -13.89 0.30
C GLY A 47 -13.19 -14.29 -0.46
N ASP A 48 -13.91 -13.29 -0.99
CA ASP A 48 -15.23 -13.46 -1.61
C ASP A 48 -15.17 -13.41 -3.15
N GLY A 49 -16.24 -13.88 -3.78
CA GLY A 49 -16.46 -13.73 -5.22
C GLY A 49 -15.38 -14.38 -6.07
N ILE A 50 -14.60 -13.58 -6.81
CA ILE A 50 -13.46 -14.06 -7.61
C ILE A 50 -12.22 -14.39 -6.77
N GLY A 51 -12.26 -14.09 -5.48
CA GLY A 51 -11.11 -14.24 -4.56
C GLY A 51 -10.52 -15.64 -4.53
N PRO A 52 -11.30 -16.73 -4.33
CA PRO A 52 -10.76 -18.09 -4.26
C PRO A 52 -9.96 -18.51 -5.51
N GLU A 53 -10.46 -18.19 -6.72
CA GLU A 53 -9.74 -18.52 -7.96
C GLU A 53 -8.48 -17.69 -8.15
N LEU A 54 -8.49 -16.40 -7.73
CA LEU A 54 -7.30 -15.55 -7.76
C LEU A 54 -6.25 -15.98 -6.74
N ALA A 55 -6.68 -16.34 -5.52
CA ALA A 55 -5.81 -16.80 -4.45
C ALA A 55 -5.10 -18.10 -4.84
N GLU A 56 -5.82 -19.06 -5.43
CA GLU A 56 -5.25 -20.31 -5.89
C GLU A 56 -4.28 -20.10 -7.05
N ALA A 57 -4.63 -19.27 -8.04
CA ALA A 57 -3.75 -18.92 -9.15
C ALA A 57 -2.45 -18.28 -8.65
N THR A 58 -2.56 -17.35 -7.71
CA THR A 58 -1.41 -16.65 -7.12
C THR A 58 -0.55 -17.60 -6.27
N ARG A 59 -1.16 -18.43 -5.43
CA ARG A 59 -0.46 -19.44 -4.63
C ARG A 59 0.39 -20.34 -5.53
N ARG A 60 -0.16 -20.86 -6.62
CA ARG A 60 0.57 -21.70 -7.58
C ARG A 60 1.77 -21.00 -8.20
N VAL A 61 1.63 -19.72 -8.56
CA VAL A 61 2.76 -18.92 -9.07
C VAL A 61 3.85 -18.74 -8.02
N LEU A 62 3.45 -18.45 -6.76
CA LEU A 62 4.39 -18.27 -5.65
C LEU A 62 5.09 -19.60 -5.29
N ASP A 63 4.38 -20.71 -5.23
CA ASP A 63 4.95 -22.04 -4.99
C ASP A 63 5.97 -22.43 -6.07
N ALA A 64 5.74 -22.02 -7.32
CA ALA A 64 6.67 -22.26 -8.44
C ALA A 64 7.95 -21.41 -8.37
N THR A 65 8.07 -20.47 -7.45
CA THR A 65 9.28 -19.64 -7.28
C THR A 65 10.47 -20.38 -6.67
N GLY A 66 10.19 -21.48 -5.96
CA GLY A 66 11.17 -22.23 -5.16
C GLY A 66 11.40 -21.67 -3.74
N VAL A 67 10.70 -20.62 -3.35
CA VAL A 67 10.61 -20.19 -1.93
C VAL A 67 9.69 -21.16 -1.20
N ASP A 68 10.12 -21.63 -0.03
CA ASP A 68 9.36 -22.57 0.77
C ASP A 68 8.29 -21.85 1.59
N PHE A 69 7.00 -22.14 1.31
CA PHE A 69 5.84 -21.57 1.99
C PHE A 69 5.05 -22.63 2.76
N GLU A 70 4.67 -22.31 3.98
CA GLU A 70 3.65 -23.02 4.76
C GLU A 70 2.38 -22.16 4.80
N TRP A 71 1.42 -22.49 3.94
CA TRP A 71 0.17 -21.74 3.80
C TRP A 71 -0.83 -22.15 4.89
N GLU A 72 -1.21 -21.22 5.76
CA GLU A 72 -2.33 -21.37 6.68
C GLU A 72 -3.57 -20.71 6.05
N VAL A 73 -4.45 -21.56 5.47
CA VAL A 73 -5.67 -21.06 4.81
C VAL A 73 -6.75 -20.83 5.86
N VAL A 74 -7.29 -19.61 5.88
CA VAL A 74 -8.38 -19.20 6.77
C VAL A 74 -9.43 -18.41 6.00
N ASP A 75 -10.70 -18.58 6.33
CA ASP A 75 -11.80 -17.97 5.63
C ASP A 75 -12.28 -16.70 6.34
N ALA A 76 -12.52 -15.64 5.56
CA ALA A 76 -13.11 -14.39 5.99
C ALA A 76 -14.00 -13.82 4.87
N GLY A 77 -14.99 -13.01 5.21
CA GLY A 77 -15.92 -12.38 4.28
C GLY A 77 -17.36 -12.85 4.47
N GLU A 78 -18.14 -12.75 3.40
CA GLU A 78 -19.57 -13.03 3.45
C GLU A 78 -19.86 -14.52 3.71
N ALA A 79 -19.03 -15.41 3.19
CA ALA A 79 -19.23 -16.85 3.30
C ALA A 79 -19.23 -17.37 4.74
N VAL A 80 -18.47 -16.76 5.64
CA VAL A 80 -18.34 -17.19 7.04
C VAL A 80 -19.34 -16.54 7.99
N MET A 81 -20.13 -15.57 7.52
CA MET A 81 -21.14 -14.87 8.34
C MET A 81 -22.19 -15.80 8.95
N ALA A 82 -22.62 -16.82 8.19
CA ALA A 82 -23.68 -17.73 8.65
C ALA A 82 -23.19 -18.61 9.81
N GLU A 83 -21.93 -18.99 9.83
CA GLU A 83 -21.34 -19.87 10.83
C GLU A 83 -20.84 -19.10 12.05
N HIS A 84 -20.16 -17.97 11.82
CA HIS A 84 -19.45 -17.25 12.88
C HIS A 84 -20.16 -15.96 13.36
N GLY A 85 -21.24 -15.53 12.72
CA GLY A 85 -21.97 -14.28 13.03
C GLY A 85 -21.14 -13.00 12.76
N THR A 86 -19.96 -13.14 12.20
CA THR A 86 -19.04 -12.05 11.84
C THR A 86 -18.30 -12.39 10.55
N PRO A 87 -18.04 -11.39 9.66
CA PRO A 87 -17.24 -11.63 8.45
C PRO A 87 -15.74 -11.74 8.75
N LEU A 88 -15.30 -11.43 9.97
CA LEU A 88 -13.92 -11.51 10.41
C LEU A 88 -13.84 -12.25 11.75
N PRO A 89 -13.84 -13.58 11.77
CA PRO A 89 -13.66 -14.37 12.98
C PRO A 89 -12.28 -14.14 13.62
N GLU A 90 -12.20 -14.24 14.96
CA GLU A 90 -10.96 -13.95 15.70
C GLU A 90 -9.81 -14.88 15.30
N HIS A 91 -10.07 -16.14 14.96
CA HIS A 91 -9.02 -17.07 14.52
C HIS A 91 -8.26 -16.58 13.26
N VAL A 92 -8.89 -15.74 12.40
CA VAL A 92 -8.23 -15.10 11.25
C VAL A 92 -7.22 -14.08 11.73
N LEU A 93 -7.60 -13.25 12.70
CA LEU A 93 -6.69 -12.27 13.31
C LEU A 93 -5.53 -12.96 14.02
N ASP A 94 -5.80 -14.05 14.74
CA ASP A 94 -4.79 -14.83 15.43
C ASP A 94 -3.82 -15.52 14.48
N SER A 95 -4.30 -16.00 13.32
CA SER A 95 -3.44 -16.53 12.27
C SER A 95 -2.48 -15.46 11.76
N ILE A 96 -3.00 -14.26 11.43
CA ILE A 96 -2.16 -13.14 10.94
C ILE A 96 -1.16 -12.69 12.01
N ARG A 97 -1.57 -12.60 13.29
CA ARG A 97 -0.66 -12.24 14.40
C ARG A 97 0.49 -13.24 14.56
N ARG A 98 0.20 -14.55 14.45
CA ARG A 98 1.22 -15.62 14.53
C ARG A 98 2.18 -15.58 13.35
N ASN A 99 1.63 -15.51 12.14
CA ASN A 99 2.40 -15.62 10.90
C ASN A 99 3.02 -14.28 10.49
N ARG A 100 2.53 -13.16 11.01
CA ARG A 100 2.96 -11.77 10.71
C ARG A 100 2.82 -11.37 9.25
N THR A 101 2.50 -12.30 8.37
CA THR A 101 2.37 -12.08 6.93
C THR A 101 1.11 -12.77 6.44
N ALA A 102 0.31 -12.04 5.65
CA ALA A 102 -0.87 -12.60 5.01
C ALA A 102 -0.97 -12.18 3.55
N LEU A 103 -1.45 -13.10 2.70
CA LEU A 103 -1.91 -12.84 1.34
C LEU A 103 -3.43 -12.96 1.32
N LYS A 104 -4.13 -11.92 0.85
CA LYS A 104 -5.58 -11.84 0.94
C LYS A 104 -6.22 -11.52 -0.40
N GLY A 105 -7.17 -12.34 -0.82
CA GLY A 105 -8.09 -12.02 -1.91
C GLY A 105 -9.07 -10.90 -1.55
N PRO A 106 -9.87 -10.42 -2.50
CA PRO A 106 -10.85 -9.38 -2.27
C PRO A 106 -11.98 -9.84 -1.35
N ILE A 107 -12.46 -8.95 -0.49
CA ILE A 107 -13.61 -9.19 0.40
C ILE A 107 -14.70 -8.17 0.12
N THR A 108 -15.94 -8.62 0.05
CA THR A 108 -17.12 -7.79 -0.19
C THR A 108 -17.41 -6.90 1.02
N THR A 109 -17.65 -5.62 0.77
CA THR A 109 -18.16 -4.68 1.77
C THR A 109 -19.55 -4.21 1.35
N PRO A 110 -20.63 -4.47 2.13
CA PRO A 110 -21.97 -4.01 1.81
C PRO A 110 -22.06 -2.48 1.78
N VAL A 111 -22.87 -1.93 0.86
CA VAL A 111 -23.13 -0.50 0.77
C VAL A 111 -24.34 -0.12 1.63
N GLY A 112 -24.25 0.91 2.42
CA GLY A 112 -25.33 1.52 3.20
C GLY A 112 -25.66 0.79 4.49
N LYS A 113 -26.23 -0.41 4.44
CA LYS A 113 -26.58 -1.21 5.63
C LYS A 113 -25.80 -2.52 5.61
N GLY A 114 -25.36 -2.99 6.79
CA GLY A 114 -24.62 -4.25 6.93
C GLY A 114 -23.49 -4.15 7.95
N PHE A 115 -22.52 -5.05 7.84
CA PHE A 115 -21.37 -5.05 8.71
C PHE A 115 -20.29 -4.04 8.28
N ARG A 116 -19.47 -3.62 9.23
CA ARG A 116 -18.33 -2.75 8.98
C ARG A 116 -17.33 -3.46 8.05
N SER A 117 -16.68 -2.69 7.18
CA SER A 117 -15.68 -3.24 6.25
C SER A 117 -14.63 -4.09 6.98
N VAL A 118 -14.49 -5.34 6.53
CA VAL A 118 -13.46 -6.27 7.00
C VAL A 118 -12.07 -5.69 6.80
N ASN A 119 -11.82 -5.04 5.66
CA ASN A 119 -10.55 -4.42 5.35
C ASN A 119 -10.22 -3.30 6.35
N VAL A 120 -11.19 -2.43 6.68
CA VAL A 120 -11.00 -1.37 7.67
C VAL A 120 -10.73 -1.96 9.06
N THR A 121 -11.48 -3.00 9.45
CA THR A 121 -11.29 -3.67 10.73
C THR A 121 -9.91 -4.31 10.84
N LEU A 122 -9.46 -5.04 9.81
CA LEU A 122 -8.11 -5.63 9.76
C LEU A 122 -7.02 -4.56 9.95
N ARG A 123 -7.12 -3.45 9.21
CA ARG A 123 -6.14 -2.35 9.27
C ARG A 123 -6.04 -1.75 10.66
N GLN A 124 -7.18 -1.53 11.31
CA GLN A 124 -7.24 -0.94 12.65
C GLN A 124 -6.77 -1.91 13.74
N VAL A 125 -7.28 -3.15 13.75
CA VAL A 125 -6.98 -4.16 14.79
C VAL A 125 -5.52 -4.61 14.74
N LEU A 126 -4.94 -4.71 13.55
CA LEU A 126 -3.55 -5.13 13.35
C LEU A 126 -2.57 -3.96 13.23
N GLY A 127 -3.04 -2.71 13.38
CA GLY A 127 -2.18 -1.53 13.29
C GLY A 127 -1.47 -1.37 11.93
N LEU A 128 -2.14 -1.74 10.83
CA LEU A 128 -1.59 -1.66 9.48
C LEU A 128 -1.67 -0.23 8.97
N TYR A 129 -0.75 0.61 9.41
CA TYR A 129 -0.81 2.06 9.27
C TYR A 129 -0.46 2.58 7.87
N ALA A 130 0.33 1.84 7.09
CA ALA A 130 0.73 2.25 5.75
C ALA A 130 0.10 1.35 4.68
N ASN A 131 -0.67 1.94 3.78
CA ASN A 131 -1.14 1.25 2.59
C ASN A 131 -0.31 1.69 1.39
N LEU A 132 0.47 0.76 0.84
CA LEU A 132 1.35 0.96 -0.30
C LEU A 132 0.66 0.46 -1.57
N ARG A 133 0.48 1.34 -2.55
CA ARG A 133 -0.19 1.05 -3.83
C ARG A 133 0.66 1.52 -5.01
N PRO A 134 1.52 0.68 -5.56
CA PRO A 134 2.23 0.98 -6.80
C PRO A 134 1.28 1.04 -8.00
N ALA A 135 1.40 2.08 -8.83
CA ALA A 135 0.72 2.21 -10.11
C ALA A 135 1.78 2.37 -11.20
N ARG A 136 2.02 1.29 -11.95
CA ARG A 136 3.07 1.21 -12.97
C ARG A 136 2.50 0.77 -14.30
N SER A 137 2.81 1.50 -15.37
CA SER A 137 2.49 1.08 -16.73
C SER A 137 3.11 -0.28 -17.05
N MET A 138 2.38 -1.08 -17.81
CA MET A 138 2.80 -2.43 -18.20
C MET A 138 2.53 -2.60 -19.70
N ALA A 139 3.56 -2.98 -20.46
CA ALA A 139 3.41 -3.30 -21.88
C ALA A 139 2.36 -4.41 -22.07
N GLY A 140 1.47 -4.25 -23.03
CA GLY A 140 0.34 -5.16 -23.27
C GLY A 140 -0.95 -4.80 -22.53
N VAL A 141 -0.89 -3.94 -21.51
CA VAL A 141 -2.07 -3.37 -20.86
C VAL A 141 -2.50 -2.11 -21.59
N ARG A 142 -3.74 -2.04 -22.03
CA ARG A 142 -4.27 -0.85 -22.68
C ARG A 142 -4.47 0.26 -21.66
N SER A 143 -3.68 1.33 -21.77
CA SER A 143 -3.76 2.51 -20.90
C SER A 143 -3.62 3.80 -21.72
N ARG A 144 -3.84 4.94 -21.06
CA ARG A 144 -3.66 6.25 -21.69
C ARG A 144 -2.18 6.68 -21.73
N PHE A 145 -1.39 6.20 -20.78
CA PHE A 145 0.01 6.58 -20.60
C PHE A 145 0.89 5.33 -20.57
N ASP A 146 2.01 5.39 -21.27
CA ASP A 146 2.92 4.24 -21.42
C ASP A 146 4.04 4.22 -20.37
N ASP A 147 4.29 5.36 -19.69
CA ASP A 147 5.42 5.54 -18.77
C ASP A 147 4.96 6.17 -17.44
N VAL A 148 4.10 5.47 -16.72
CA VAL A 148 3.70 5.85 -15.36
C VAL A 148 4.40 4.93 -14.37
N ASP A 149 5.08 5.51 -13.39
CA ASP A 149 5.67 4.80 -12.25
C ASP A 149 5.45 5.58 -10.96
N LEU A 150 4.24 5.48 -10.43
CA LEU A 150 3.78 6.16 -9.22
C LEU A 150 3.71 5.20 -8.04
N ILE A 151 4.07 5.71 -6.88
CA ILE A 151 3.89 5.01 -5.61
C ILE A 151 2.96 5.84 -4.73
N ILE A 152 1.82 5.26 -4.37
CA ILE A 152 0.88 5.88 -3.44
C ILE A 152 1.13 5.30 -2.05
N VAL A 153 1.46 6.16 -1.09
CA VAL A 153 1.60 5.84 0.34
C VAL A 153 0.43 6.50 1.06
N ARG A 154 -0.59 5.68 1.36
CA ARG A 154 -1.84 6.10 2.00
C ARG A 154 -1.76 5.83 3.49
N GLU A 155 -2.03 6.83 4.34
CA GLU A 155 -2.35 6.60 5.74
C GLU A 155 -3.59 5.70 5.84
N ASN A 156 -3.68 4.82 6.82
CA ASN A 156 -4.61 3.71 6.74
C ASN A 156 -5.43 3.47 8.03
N THR A 157 -5.24 4.27 9.07
CA THR A 157 -5.82 4.02 10.40
C THR A 157 -6.79 5.10 10.91
N GLU A 158 -6.71 6.31 10.37
CA GLU A 158 -7.50 7.46 10.83
C GLU A 158 -8.25 8.17 9.68
N ASP A 159 -8.44 9.47 9.74
CA ASP A 159 -9.20 10.29 8.81
C ASP A 159 -10.71 10.04 8.96
N LEU A 160 -11.49 10.13 7.90
CA LEU A 160 -12.92 9.78 7.87
C LEU A 160 -13.15 8.27 8.08
N TYR A 161 -12.13 7.44 7.82
CA TYR A 161 -12.16 5.99 8.07
C TYR A 161 -12.13 5.62 9.58
N ALA A 162 -11.93 6.59 10.48
CA ALA A 162 -12.20 6.40 11.90
C ALA A 162 -13.67 6.01 12.16
N GLY A 163 -14.57 6.35 11.22
CA GLY A 163 -15.97 5.94 11.25
C GLY A 163 -16.76 6.65 12.35
N ILE A 164 -16.37 7.88 12.69
CA ILE A 164 -17.09 8.71 13.67
C ILE A 164 -18.09 9.54 12.89
N GLU A 165 -19.34 9.09 12.89
CA GLU A 165 -20.44 9.82 12.26
C GLU A 165 -21.74 9.69 13.05
N HIS A 166 -22.59 10.68 12.96
CA HIS A 166 -23.90 10.68 13.60
C HIS A 166 -24.90 11.62 12.92
N MET A 167 -26.17 11.36 13.19
CA MET A 167 -27.25 12.24 12.75
C MET A 167 -27.36 13.48 13.63
N VAL A 168 -27.48 14.64 13.02
CA VAL A 168 -27.81 15.90 13.67
C VAL A 168 -29.26 16.23 13.37
N GLY A 169 -30.15 15.92 14.29
CA GLY A 169 -31.58 15.99 14.08
C GLY A 169 -32.06 14.87 13.16
N ARG A 170 -33.00 15.17 12.22
CA ARG A 170 -33.61 14.19 11.33
C ARG A 170 -33.01 14.16 9.93
N ASP A 171 -32.46 15.29 9.48
CA ASP A 171 -32.18 15.54 8.07
C ASP A 171 -30.72 15.95 7.80
N ALA A 172 -29.84 15.93 8.83
CA ALA A 172 -28.43 16.23 8.68
C ALA A 172 -27.58 15.13 9.30
N ALA A 173 -26.41 14.87 8.72
CA ALA A 173 -25.41 13.95 9.24
C ALA A 173 -24.04 14.63 9.32
N GLU A 174 -23.27 14.30 10.33
CA GLU A 174 -21.89 14.75 10.50
C GLU A 174 -20.94 13.57 10.46
N SER A 175 -19.82 13.73 9.73
CA SER A 175 -18.68 12.81 9.76
C SER A 175 -17.47 13.59 10.27
N ILE A 176 -16.76 13.04 11.25
CA ILE A 176 -15.62 13.68 11.89
C ILE A 176 -14.33 13.13 11.30
N LYS A 177 -13.57 14.01 10.63
CA LYS A 177 -12.23 13.75 10.16
C LYS A 177 -11.23 13.90 11.30
N ILE A 178 -10.48 12.83 11.61
CA ILE A 178 -9.44 12.85 12.62
C ILE A 178 -8.07 12.73 11.95
N ILE A 179 -7.20 13.70 12.23
CA ILE A 179 -5.79 13.68 11.80
C ILE A 179 -4.95 13.92 13.05
N THR A 180 -4.03 13.00 13.31
CA THR A 180 -3.09 13.12 14.44
C THR A 180 -1.67 13.38 13.93
N ARG A 181 -0.85 14.03 14.75
CA ARG A 181 0.56 14.26 14.45
C ARG A 181 1.31 12.94 14.36
N GLU A 182 1.04 12.03 15.31
CA GLU A 182 1.71 10.73 15.37
C GLU A 182 1.51 9.91 14.09
N ALA A 183 0.26 9.74 13.64
CA ALA A 183 -0.03 8.99 12.42
C ALA A 183 0.51 9.70 11.17
N SER A 184 0.43 11.05 11.13
CA SER A 184 0.94 11.85 10.02
C SER A 184 2.48 11.76 9.90
N GLU A 185 3.22 11.85 11.01
CA GLU A 185 4.67 11.69 11.00
C GLU A 185 5.08 10.25 10.67
N ARG A 186 4.35 9.26 11.19
CA ARG A 186 4.62 7.84 10.91
C ARG A 186 4.45 7.51 9.43
N ILE A 187 3.36 7.95 8.79
CA ILE A 187 3.16 7.69 7.37
C ILE A 187 4.12 8.48 6.48
N ALA A 188 4.46 9.72 6.86
CA ALA A 188 5.46 10.49 6.16
C ALA A 188 6.83 9.80 6.23
N ARG A 189 7.26 9.35 7.42
CA ARG A 189 8.51 8.61 7.60
C ARG A 189 8.55 7.34 6.74
N PHE A 190 7.48 6.57 6.72
CA PHE A 190 7.35 5.41 5.83
C PHE A 190 7.57 5.79 4.36
N ALA A 191 6.94 6.88 3.88
CA ALA A 191 7.09 7.32 2.49
C ALA A 191 8.52 7.72 2.15
N PHE A 192 9.22 8.43 3.03
CA PHE A 192 10.62 8.81 2.83
C PHE A 192 11.57 7.62 2.91
N GLU A 193 11.38 6.71 3.87
CA GLU A 193 12.17 5.48 3.98
C GLU A 193 11.99 4.60 2.74
N TYR A 194 10.75 4.45 2.27
CA TYR A 194 10.45 3.76 1.02
C TYR A 194 11.17 4.43 -0.16
N ALA A 195 11.11 5.75 -0.25
CA ALA A 195 11.78 6.50 -1.32
C ALA A 195 13.29 6.25 -1.33
N VAL A 196 13.95 6.36 -0.18
CA VAL A 196 15.40 6.09 -0.04
C VAL A 196 15.74 4.65 -0.41
N ALA A 197 14.99 3.68 0.13
CA ALA A 197 15.26 2.26 -0.08
C ALA A 197 15.08 1.81 -1.55
N ASN A 198 14.22 2.53 -2.30
CA ASN A 198 13.89 2.19 -3.69
C ASN A 198 14.46 3.19 -4.72
N GLY A 199 15.40 4.07 -4.31
CA GLY A 199 16.04 5.03 -5.21
C GLY A 199 15.08 6.05 -5.84
N ARG A 200 13.97 6.36 -5.14
CA ARG A 200 13.00 7.37 -5.54
C ARG A 200 13.51 8.77 -5.25
N ARG A 201 13.12 9.74 -6.06
CA ARG A 201 13.68 11.10 -6.02
C ARG A 201 12.87 12.07 -5.19
N THR A 202 11.53 11.98 -5.28
CA THR A 202 10.63 13.00 -4.74
C THR A 202 9.50 12.38 -3.94
N VAL A 203 9.21 12.94 -2.77
CA VAL A 203 7.98 12.67 -1.99
C VAL A 203 7.09 13.90 -2.06
N THR A 204 5.87 13.73 -2.56
CA THR A 204 4.85 14.79 -2.65
C THR A 204 3.77 14.55 -1.60
N ALA A 205 3.62 15.47 -0.64
CA ALA A 205 2.50 15.45 0.31
C ALA A 205 1.24 16.02 -0.34
N VAL A 206 0.15 15.25 -0.31
CA VAL A 206 -1.13 15.66 -0.91
C VAL A 206 -2.15 15.96 0.18
N HIS A 207 -2.74 17.14 0.16
CA HIS A 207 -3.57 17.68 1.25
C HIS A 207 -4.64 18.67 0.74
N LYS A 208 -5.51 19.13 1.63
CA LYS A 208 -6.48 20.22 1.38
C LYS A 208 -6.37 21.34 2.44
N ALA A 209 -5.16 21.66 2.88
CA ALA A 209 -4.88 22.62 3.97
C ALA A 209 -5.29 24.05 3.66
N ASN A 210 -5.57 24.40 2.41
CA ASN A 210 -6.17 25.70 2.06
C ASN A 210 -7.62 25.84 2.56
N ILE A 211 -8.33 24.74 2.80
CA ILE A 211 -9.69 24.67 3.36
C ILE A 211 -9.64 24.14 4.79
N MET A 212 -9.13 22.93 4.99
CA MET A 212 -9.04 22.28 6.32
C MET A 212 -7.70 22.64 6.98
N LYS A 213 -7.66 23.87 7.50
CA LYS A 213 -6.42 24.47 8.01
C LYS A 213 -5.86 23.79 9.25
N LEU A 214 -6.71 23.15 10.06
CA LEU A 214 -6.28 22.45 11.27
C LEU A 214 -5.92 21.00 10.97
N SER A 215 -6.82 20.19 10.44
CA SER A 215 -6.57 18.78 10.20
C SER A 215 -5.53 18.55 9.08
N ASP A 216 -5.80 19.04 7.89
CA ASP A 216 -4.86 18.88 6.77
C ASP A 216 -3.60 19.77 6.93
N GLY A 217 -3.74 20.90 7.64
CA GLY A 217 -2.60 21.72 8.06
C GLY A 217 -1.63 20.95 8.97
N LEU A 218 -2.16 20.19 9.93
CA LEU A 218 -1.37 19.33 10.81
C LEU A 218 -0.66 18.22 10.04
N PHE A 219 -1.36 17.57 9.11
CA PHE A 219 -0.76 16.57 8.21
C PHE A 219 0.41 17.16 7.41
N LEU A 220 0.20 18.30 6.76
CA LEU A 220 1.23 18.96 5.96
C LEU A 220 2.44 19.40 6.81
N GLU A 221 2.19 19.97 7.98
CA GLU A 221 3.25 20.35 8.94
C GLU A 221 4.09 19.13 9.37
N SER A 222 3.42 18.01 9.68
CA SER A 222 4.07 16.77 10.05
C SER A 222 4.94 16.22 8.91
N CYS A 223 4.43 16.24 7.66
CA CYS A 223 5.22 15.85 6.50
C CYS A 223 6.46 16.72 6.31
N ARG A 224 6.34 18.05 6.50
CA ARG A 224 7.48 18.99 6.42
C ARG A 224 8.50 18.75 7.52
N THR A 225 8.05 18.43 8.72
CA THR A 225 8.93 18.12 9.85
C THR A 225 9.76 16.87 9.56
N VAL A 226 9.12 15.81 9.08
CA VAL A 226 9.81 14.56 8.71
C VAL A 226 10.73 14.77 7.49
N ALA A 227 10.32 15.54 6.50
CA ALA A 227 11.12 15.82 5.30
C ALA A 227 12.49 16.43 5.64
N ALA A 228 12.58 17.22 6.70
CA ALA A 228 13.85 17.82 7.13
C ALA A 228 14.92 16.76 7.49
N ASP A 229 14.51 15.58 7.98
CA ASP A 229 15.42 14.46 8.30
C ASP A 229 16.02 13.81 7.04
N TYR A 230 15.42 14.06 5.86
CA TYR A 230 15.80 13.46 4.56
C TYR A 230 16.37 14.49 3.59
N ALA A 231 16.60 15.74 4.02
CA ALA A 231 17.16 16.79 3.18
C ALA A 231 18.45 16.36 2.48
N GLY A 232 18.55 16.62 1.18
CA GLY A 232 19.68 16.22 0.34
C GLY A 232 19.68 14.75 -0.12
N ARG A 233 18.73 13.92 0.35
CA ARG A 233 18.55 12.52 -0.09
C ARG A 233 17.30 12.33 -0.94
N VAL A 234 16.20 12.96 -0.55
CA VAL A 234 14.91 12.92 -1.23
C VAL A 234 14.34 14.33 -1.26
N GLU A 235 13.86 14.76 -2.42
CA GLU A 235 13.17 16.03 -2.57
C GLU A 235 11.78 15.96 -1.95
N PHE A 236 11.32 17.09 -1.38
CA PHE A 236 9.98 17.22 -0.82
C PHE A 236 9.21 18.35 -1.48
N GLU A 237 7.98 18.06 -1.85
CA GLU A 237 7.02 19.06 -2.30
C GLU A 237 5.61 18.77 -1.75
N ASP A 238 4.69 19.72 -1.91
CA ASP A 238 3.30 19.52 -1.55
C ASP A 238 2.34 19.95 -2.66
N ARG A 239 1.16 19.33 -2.70
CA ARG A 239 0.09 19.64 -3.66
C ARG A 239 -1.27 19.59 -2.98
N ILE A 240 -2.14 20.51 -3.39
CA ILE A 240 -3.57 20.47 -3.05
C ILE A 240 -4.22 19.33 -3.83
N VAL A 241 -5.05 18.51 -3.19
CA VAL A 241 -5.56 17.24 -3.72
C VAL A 241 -6.31 17.36 -5.06
N ASP A 242 -7.13 18.38 -5.24
CA ASP A 242 -7.83 18.62 -6.52
C ASP A 242 -6.85 18.98 -7.64
N ASN A 243 -5.83 19.80 -7.35
CA ASN A 243 -4.74 20.05 -8.28
C ASN A 243 -3.95 18.77 -8.59
N MET A 244 -3.66 17.93 -7.57
CA MET A 244 -3.00 16.64 -7.78
C MET A 244 -3.79 15.74 -8.74
N CYS A 245 -5.11 15.61 -8.55
CA CYS A 245 -5.95 14.84 -9.47
C CYS A 245 -5.86 15.34 -10.92
N MET A 246 -5.91 16.67 -11.12
CA MET A 246 -5.74 17.27 -12.43
C MET A 246 -4.35 16.99 -13.01
N GLN A 247 -3.30 17.17 -12.23
CA GLN A 247 -1.91 16.96 -12.67
C GLN A 247 -1.65 15.50 -13.06
N LEU A 248 -2.15 14.53 -12.29
CA LEU A 248 -2.00 13.11 -12.61
C LEU A 248 -2.66 12.72 -13.94
N VAL A 249 -3.78 13.36 -14.31
CA VAL A 249 -4.43 13.14 -15.62
C VAL A 249 -3.67 13.80 -16.77
N GLN A 250 -2.88 14.84 -16.50
CA GLN A 250 -2.18 15.60 -17.54
C GLN A 250 -0.71 15.21 -17.67
N LYS A 251 -0.02 15.00 -16.54
CA LYS A 251 1.44 14.87 -16.44
C LYS A 251 1.83 13.92 -15.30
N PRO A 252 1.38 12.64 -15.32
CA PRO A 252 1.68 11.70 -14.25
C PRO A 252 3.18 11.45 -14.08
N GLU A 253 3.96 11.60 -15.14
CA GLU A 253 5.42 11.41 -15.19
C GLU A 253 6.22 12.42 -14.32
N LEU A 254 5.59 13.50 -13.87
CA LEU A 254 6.24 14.48 -12.98
C LEU A 254 6.30 14.03 -11.52
N TYR A 255 5.54 13.01 -11.16
CA TYR A 255 5.39 12.56 -9.78
C TYR A 255 6.04 11.20 -9.56
N ASP A 256 6.46 10.95 -8.31
CA ASP A 256 7.20 9.74 -7.94
C ASP A 256 6.51 9.04 -6.77
N VAL A 257 6.69 9.51 -5.53
CA VAL A 257 6.02 8.99 -4.34
C VAL A 257 5.03 10.01 -3.81
N LEU A 258 3.76 9.63 -3.68
CA LEU A 258 2.72 10.47 -3.10
C LEU A 258 2.40 9.97 -1.69
N VAL A 259 2.41 10.87 -0.69
CA VAL A 259 1.94 10.56 0.66
C VAL A 259 0.65 11.32 0.96
N LEU A 260 -0.38 10.61 1.43
CA LEU A 260 -1.73 11.14 1.56
C LEU A 260 -2.41 10.69 2.85
N PRO A 261 -3.32 11.53 3.41
CA PRO A 261 -4.34 11.06 4.35
C PRO A 261 -5.20 9.95 3.76
N ASN A 262 -5.90 9.23 4.59
CA ASN A 262 -6.59 8.00 4.25
C ASN A 262 -7.58 8.15 3.09
N LEU A 263 -8.55 9.05 3.17
CA LEU A 263 -9.57 9.20 2.12
C LEU A 263 -8.97 9.67 0.78
N TYR A 264 -8.05 10.64 0.82
CA TYR A 264 -7.42 11.09 -0.42
C TYR A 264 -6.55 10.02 -1.04
N GLY A 265 -5.86 9.23 -0.20
CA GLY A 265 -5.07 8.09 -0.65
C GLY A 265 -5.91 7.03 -1.35
N ASP A 266 -7.14 6.78 -0.88
CA ASP A 266 -8.09 5.88 -1.53
C ASP A 266 -8.48 6.39 -2.92
N ILE A 267 -8.96 7.62 -3.00
CA ILE A 267 -9.43 8.22 -4.25
C ILE A 267 -8.30 8.34 -5.28
N VAL A 268 -7.14 8.86 -4.85
CA VAL A 268 -6.00 9.11 -5.75
C VAL A 268 -5.35 7.82 -6.22
N SER A 269 -5.34 6.76 -5.40
CA SER A 269 -4.79 5.47 -5.84
C SER A 269 -5.66 4.78 -6.88
N ASP A 270 -6.98 4.90 -6.80
CA ASP A 270 -7.89 4.38 -7.83
C ASP A 270 -7.77 5.18 -9.13
N LEU A 271 -7.61 6.52 -9.03
CA LEU A 271 -7.27 7.35 -10.18
C LEU A 271 -5.95 6.88 -10.81
N ALA A 272 -4.90 6.68 -10.01
CA ALA A 272 -3.60 6.23 -10.50
C ALA A 272 -3.67 4.84 -11.14
N ALA A 273 -4.43 3.90 -10.56
CA ALA A 273 -4.70 2.61 -11.19
C ALA A 273 -5.38 2.76 -12.55
N GLY A 274 -6.34 3.69 -12.68
CA GLY A 274 -6.99 4.02 -13.96
C GLY A 274 -6.02 4.51 -15.03
N LEU A 275 -4.96 5.24 -14.65
CA LEU A 275 -3.95 5.73 -15.59
C LEU A 275 -3.10 4.60 -16.19
N VAL A 276 -2.96 3.48 -15.50
CA VAL A 276 -2.11 2.35 -15.90
C VAL A 276 -2.88 1.12 -16.42
N GLY A 277 -4.19 1.25 -16.61
CA GLY A 277 -5.02 0.20 -17.20
C GLY A 277 -6.09 -0.39 -16.28
N GLY A 278 -6.22 0.12 -15.06
CA GLY A 278 -7.30 -0.22 -14.12
C GLY A 278 -6.87 -1.08 -12.94
N LEU A 279 -7.85 -1.36 -12.09
CA LEU A 279 -7.61 -2.05 -10.81
C LEU A 279 -7.13 -3.50 -10.96
N GLY A 280 -7.41 -4.16 -12.10
CA GLY A 280 -6.97 -5.54 -12.37
C GLY A 280 -5.45 -5.74 -12.43
N VAL A 281 -4.69 -4.65 -12.53
CA VAL A 281 -3.21 -4.65 -12.54
C VAL A 281 -2.61 -3.87 -11.36
N ALA A 282 -3.43 -3.49 -10.37
CA ALA A 282 -3.02 -2.67 -9.24
C ALA A 282 -2.83 -3.51 -7.97
N PRO A 283 -1.57 -3.77 -7.54
CA PRO A 283 -1.29 -4.44 -6.28
C PRO A 283 -1.41 -3.50 -5.08
N GLY A 284 -1.53 -4.09 -3.89
CA GLY A 284 -1.50 -3.36 -2.65
C GLY A 284 -0.83 -4.13 -1.51
N ALA A 285 -0.29 -3.37 -0.57
CA ALA A 285 0.24 -3.90 0.68
C ALA A 285 -0.21 -3.01 1.84
N ASN A 286 -0.71 -3.61 2.92
CA ASN A 286 -1.00 -2.95 4.18
C ASN A 286 0.09 -3.32 5.17
N ILE A 287 0.88 -2.36 5.58
CA ILE A 287 2.07 -2.56 6.41
C ILE A 287 1.84 -2.00 7.81
N GLY A 288 2.10 -2.81 8.81
CA GLY A 288 2.15 -2.44 10.22
C GLY A 288 3.52 -2.68 10.81
N THR A 289 3.65 -2.46 12.12
CA THR A 289 4.88 -2.77 12.85
C THR A 289 5.10 -4.27 13.03
N ASP A 290 4.02 -5.01 13.29
CA ASP A 290 4.07 -6.43 13.67
C ASP A 290 3.49 -7.37 12.61
N ALA A 291 2.77 -6.84 11.63
CA ALA A 291 2.13 -7.62 10.58
C ALA A 291 2.06 -6.87 9.26
N ALA A 292 1.97 -7.63 8.16
CA ALA A 292 1.71 -7.11 6.83
C ALA A 292 0.66 -7.96 6.11
N VAL A 293 -0.27 -7.31 5.40
CA VAL A 293 -1.31 -7.96 4.61
C VAL A 293 -1.24 -7.47 3.16
N PHE A 294 -1.01 -8.39 2.25
CA PHE A 294 -0.89 -8.14 0.82
C PHE A 294 -2.20 -8.47 0.12
N GLU A 295 -2.75 -7.55 -0.62
CA GLU A 295 -4.08 -7.68 -1.25
C GLU A 295 -4.16 -6.89 -2.55
N PRO A 296 -5.00 -7.29 -3.53
CA PRO A 296 -5.26 -6.48 -4.70
C PRO A 296 -6.14 -5.28 -4.32
N VAL A 297 -6.08 -4.22 -5.12
CA VAL A 297 -6.91 -3.02 -4.88
C VAL A 297 -8.36 -3.24 -5.30
N HIS A 298 -8.62 -4.10 -6.30
CA HIS A 298 -9.97 -4.36 -6.81
C HIS A 298 -10.88 -5.12 -5.82
N GLY A 299 -12.19 -5.00 -6.01
CA GLY A 299 -13.20 -5.71 -5.22
C GLY A 299 -13.45 -7.17 -5.66
N SER A 300 -14.42 -7.81 -5.02
CA SER A 300 -14.74 -9.24 -5.14
C SER A 300 -15.47 -9.64 -6.42
N ALA A 301 -16.03 -8.71 -7.17
CA ALA A 301 -16.76 -8.93 -8.45
C ALA A 301 -17.63 -10.22 -8.47
N PRO A 302 -18.63 -10.38 -7.58
CA PRO A 302 -19.31 -11.65 -7.33
C PRO A 302 -20.00 -12.24 -8.55
N LYS A 303 -20.37 -11.41 -9.53
CA LYS A 303 -20.97 -11.85 -10.80
C LYS A 303 -20.07 -12.75 -11.64
N TYR A 304 -18.77 -12.75 -11.39
CA TYR A 304 -17.76 -13.56 -12.09
C TYR A 304 -17.21 -14.73 -11.27
N ALA A 305 -17.71 -14.91 -10.04
CA ALA A 305 -17.26 -15.97 -9.14
C ALA A 305 -17.36 -17.36 -9.80
N GLY A 306 -16.29 -18.16 -9.68
CA GLY A 306 -16.24 -19.54 -10.18
C GLY A 306 -16.21 -19.68 -11.71
N GLN A 307 -16.07 -18.60 -12.46
CA GLN A 307 -16.07 -18.66 -13.93
C GLN A 307 -14.68 -18.83 -14.55
N ASN A 308 -13.64 -18.84 -13.73
CA ASN A 308 -12.23 -18.93 -14.21
C ASN A 308 -11.89 -17.85 -15.26
N LYS A 309 -12.36 -16.62 -15.06
CA LYS A 309 -12.22 -15.50 -16.02
C LYS A 309 -11.47 -14.30 -15.45
N ALA A 310 -11.37 -14.21 -14.14
CA ALA A 310 -10.79 -13.06 -13.49
C ALA A 310 -9.29 -12.97 -13.73
N ASN A 311 -8.79 -11.75 -13.88
CA ASN A 311 -7.37 -11.46 -14.09
C ASN A 311 -6.61 -11.58 -12.76
N PRO A 312 -5.63 -12.50 -12.59
CA PRO A 312 -4.91 -12.67 -11.35
C PRO A 312 -3.71 -11.70 -11.20
N THR A 313 -3.46 -10.83 -12.16
CA THR A 313 -2.27 -9.96 -12.20
C THR A 313 -2.10 -9.15 -10.92
N ALA A 314 -3.14 -8.48 -10.44
CA ALA A 314 -3.05 -7.62 -9.25
C ALA A 314 -2.66 -8.43 -7.99
N LEU A 315 -3.23 -9.62 -7.78
CA LEU A 315 -2.90 -10.45 -6.63
C LEU A 315 -1.51 -11.10 -6.76
N ILE A 316 -1.09 -11.50 -7.97
CA ILE A 316 0.28 -11.99 -8.22
C ILE A 316 1.31 -10.88 -7.92
N LEU A 317 1.05 -9.65 -8.34
CA LEU A 317 1.91 -8.50 -8.01
C LEU A 317 1.90 -8.19 -6.51
N SER A 318 0.76 -8.38 -5.82
CA SER A 318 0.72 -8.28 -4.35
C SER A 318 1.55 -9.38 -3.69
N GLY A 319 1.55 -10.58 -4.26
CA GLY A 319 2.47 -11.66 -3.89
C GLY A 319 3.95 -11.31 -4.11
N ALA A 320 4.27 -10.59 -5.17
CA ALA A 320 5.63 -10.07 -5.40
C ALA A 320 6.03 -9.03 -4.34
N LEU A 321 5.11 -8.15 -3.93
CA LEU A 321 5.34 -7.24 -2.79
C LEU A 321 5.58 -8.03 -1.49
N MET A 322 4.83 -9.12 -1.27
CA MET A 322 5.03 -10.02 -0.14
C MET A 322 6.41 -10.67 -0.17
N LEU A 323 6.86 -11.16 -1.31
CA LEU A 323 8.21 -11.72 -1.47
C LEU A 323 9.30 -10.70 -1.10
N ARG A 324 9.18 -9.44 -1.52
CA ARG A 324 10.11 -8.37 -1.12
C ARG A 324 10.11 -8.15 0.39
N HIS A 325 8.94 -8.16 1.01
CA HIS A 325 8.77 -8.03 2.46
C HIS A 325 9.42 -9.20 3.22
N LEU A 326 9.33 -10.41 2.69
CA LEU A 326 9.94 -11.62 3.26
C LEU A 326 11.46 -11.73 2.99
N GLY A 327 12.07 -10.74 2.33
CA GLY A 327 13.51 -10.69 2.07
C GLY A 327 13.95 -11.41 0.78
N HIS A 328 13.04 -11.62 -0.17
CA HIS A 328 13.31 -12.25 -1.47
C HIS A 328 13.10 -11.27 -2.65
N PRO A 329 13.81 -10.12 -2.70
CA PRO A 329 13.61 -9.11 -3.75
C PRO A 329 13.91 -9.66 -5.16
N ASP A 330 14.94 -10.48 -5.32
CA ASP A 330 15.33 -11.07 -6.61
C ASP A 330 14.26 -12.04 -7.15
N VAL A 331 13.64 -12.81 -6.24
CA VAL A 331 12.52 -13.71 -6.58
C VAL A 331 11.29 -12.91 -6.97
N ALA A 332 11.00 -11.83 -6.23
CA ALA A 332 9.90 -10.93 -6.55
C ALA A 332 10.08 -10.32 -7.96
N GLU A 333 11.28 -9.87 -8.29
CA GLU A 333 11.59 -9.32 -9.61
C GLU A 333 11.39 -10.37 -10.73
N ARG A 334 11.81 -11.61 -10.49
CA ARG A 334 11.58 -12.72 -11.46
C ARG A 334 10.09 -12.94 -11.70
N VAL A 335 9.26 -12.94 -10.65
CA VAL A 335 7.80 -13.07 -10.77
C VAL A 335 7.23 -11.89 -11.57
N GLU A 336 7.62 -10.65 -11.23
CA GLU A 336 7.17 -9.45 -11.95
C GLU A 336 7.58 -9.49 -13.43
N MET A 337 8.81 -9.89 -13.74
CA MET A 337 9.29 -10.01 -15.13
C MET A 337 8.54 -11.10 -15.90
N ALA A 338 8.33 -12.28 -15.32
CA ALA A 338 7.58 -13.36 -15.96
C ALA A 338 6.15 -12.91 -16.27
N LEU A 339 5.48 -12.28 -15.31
CA LEU A 339 4.14 -11.74 -15.47
C LEU A 339 4.08 -10.67 -16.58
N ARG A 340 4.98 -9.68 -16.54
CA ARG A 340 5.07 -8.62 -17.56
C ARG A 340 5.29 -9.18 -18.96
N HIS A 341 6.06 -10.23 -19.07
CA HIS A 341 6.32 -10.91 -20.35
C HIS A 341 5.05 -11.56 -20.93
N VAL A 342 4.31 -12.31 -20.09
CA VAL A 342 3.05 -12.95 -20.50
C VAL A 342 2.02 -11.89 -20.94
N VAL A 343 1.92 -10.80 -20.19
CA VAL A 343 1.01 -9.69 -20.52
C VAL A 343 1.43 -9.00 -21.83
N ALA A 344 2.72 -8.72 -22.00
CA ALA A 344 3.23 -8.06 -23.21
C ALA A 344 3.09 -8.95 -24.47
N GLU A 345 3.23 -10.28 -24.34
CA GLU A 345 2.97 -11.21 -25.44
C GLU A 345 1.50 -11.24 -25.87
N GLY A 346 0.57 -11.02 -24.94
CA GLY A 346 -0.87 -10.93 -25.21
C GLY A 346 -1.54 -12.22 -25.68
N ARG A 347 -0.83 -13.36 -25.66
CA ARG A 347 -1.34 -14.65 -26.17
C ARG A 347 -2.23 -15.39 -25.19
N THR A 348 -1.78 -15.49 -23.94
CA THR A 348 -2.46 -16.23 -22.88
C THR A 348 -2.86 -15.23 -21.78
N VAL A 349 -3.69 -14.25 -22.13
CA VAL A 349 -4.19 -13.22 -21.24
C VAL A 349 -5.71 -13.27 -21.12
N THR A 350 -6.24 -12.73 -20.02
CA THR A 350 -7.67 -12.71 -19.72
C THR A 350 -8.44 -11.72 -20.62
N TYR A 351 -9.78 -11.78 -20.59
CA TYR A 351 -10.62 -10.99 -21.48
C TYR A 351 -10.48 -9.48 -21.30
N ASP A 352 -10.23 -9.01 -20.08
CA ASP A 352 -10.00 -7.60 -19.76
C ASP A 352 -8.67 -7.06 -20.34
N LEU A 353 -7.72 -7.93 -20.58
CA LEU A 353 -6.48 -7.67 -21.31
C LEU A 353 -6.59 -7.95 -22.82
N GLY A 354 -7.79 -8.24 -23.31
CA GLY A 354 -8.05 -8.47 -24.74
C GLY A 354 -7.86 -9.90 -25.22
N GLY A 355 -7.61 -10.86 -24.32
CA GLY A 355 -7.47 -12.27 -24.64
C GLY A 355 -8.70 -13.12 -24.33
N SER A 356 -8.52 -14.43 -24.25
CA SER A 356 -9.58 -15.41 -23.97
C SER A 356 -9.17 -16.46 -22.93
N ALA A 357 -7.98 -16.35 -22.35
CA ALA A 357 -7.49 -17.29 -21.37
C ALA A 357 -8.29 -17.19 -20.06
N GLY A 358 -8.44 -18.33 -19.40
CA GLY A 358 -8.95 -18.36 -18.03
C GLY A 358 -7.89 -17.97 -17.01
N THR A 359 -8.33 -17.68 -15.78
CA THR A 359 -7.47 -17.36 -14.63
C THR A 359 -6.36 -18.40 -14.43
N SER A 360 -6.72 -19.69 -14.49
CA SER A 360 -5.78 -20.80 -14.33
C SER A 360 -4.77 -20.89 -15.47
N GLN A 361 -5.20 -20.70 -16.73
CA GLN A 361 -4.32 -20.73 -17.91
C GLN A 361 -3.34 -19.55 -17.89
N PHE A 362 -3.79 -18.38 -17.44
CA PHE A 362 -2.91 -17.24 -17.25
C PHE A 362 -1.82 -17.55 -16.23
N ALA A 363 -2.18 -18.15 -15.09
CA ALA A 363 -1.21 -18.55 -14.06
C ALA A 363 -0.22 -19.60 -14.58
N ASP A 364 -0.69 -20.59 -15.38
CA ASP A 364 0.18 -21.58 -16.01
C ASP A 364 1.21 -20.92 -16.92
N ALA A 365 0.81 -19.97 -17.75
CA ALA A 365 1.73 -19.23 -18.63
C ALA A 365 2.78 -18.43 -17.83
N VAL A 366 2.40 -17.84 -16.70
CA VAL A 366 3.36 -17.14 -15.81
C VAL A 366 4.34 -18.14 -15.19
N ILE A 367 3.89 -19.31 -14.74
CA ILE A 367 4.72 -20.37 -14.17
C ILE A 367 5.71 -20.91 -15.23
N GLU A 368 5.25 -21.19 -16.42
CA GLU A 368 6.12 -21.63 -17.53
C GLU A 368 7.22 -20.60 -17.83
N ARG A 369 6.84 -19.31 -17.83
CA ARG A 369 7.79 -18.23 -18.07
C ARG A 369 8.80 -18.07 -16.93
N LEU A 370 8.34 -18.23 -15.69
CA LEU A 370 9.18 -18.18 -14.49
C LEU A 370 10.22 -19.32 -14.49
N ALA A 371 9.81 -20.52 -14.91
CA ALA A 371 10.70 -21.68 -15.02
C ALA A 371 11.73 -21.53 -16.16
N ALA A 372 11.38 -20.83 -17.24
CA ALA A 372 12.26 -20.59 -18.38
C ALA A 372 13.29 -19.47 -18.15
N ALA A 373 13.08 -18.61 -17.14
CA ALA A 373 14.02 -17.56 -16.79
C ALA A 373 15.25 -18.14 -16.09
N PRO A 374 16.50 -17.84 -16.53
CA PRO A 374 17.68 -18.33 -15.84
C PRO A 374 17.67 -17.83 -14.38
N ALA A 375 18.06 -18.71 -13.45
CA ALA A 375 18.32 -18.29 -12.08
C ALA A 375 19.35 -17.15 -12.12
N VAL A 376 19.03 -16.02 -11.51
CA VAL A 376 19.99 -14.93 -11.36
C VAL A 376 21.18 -15.53 -10.61
N ALA A 377 22.35 -15.54 -11.25
CA ALA A 377 23.58 -16.03 -10.60
C ALA A 377 23.84 -15.15 -9.38
N SER A 378 23.82 -15.78 -8.21
CA SER A 378 24.09 -15.20 -6.89
C SER A 378 25.52 -14.68 -6.77
#